data_5910524aba01a10ae9f8e93d593aed10
#
_entry.id   5910524aba01a10ae9f8e93d593aed10
#
_cell.length_a   1.000
_cell.length_b   1.000
_cell.length_c   1.000
_cell.angle_alpha   90.00
_cell.angle_beta   90.00
_cell.angle_gamma   90.00
#
_symmetry.space_group_name_H-M   'P 1'
#
loop_
_entity.id
_entity.type
_entity.pdbx_description
1 polymer ?
#
loop_
_entity_poly.entity_id
_entity_poly.type
_entity_poly.pdbx_seq_one_letter_code
_entity_poly.pdbx_strand_id
1 'polypeptide(L)'
;MNYFRKQNIETRSGIILTLIAAFFAFVLKEICLSDLICLFDNPLTFKILITILSGLSFYVAFLASIIFSLLSIKNNRYAFYDVSKITTAKLMSKRIPTFGQIILDFVEATSKNRMENNKKAKFFNFAIISLVVCIFCVCIYINLS
;
A
#
# COMPACT_ATOMS: atom_id res chain seq x y z
N MET A 1 3.37 -13.36 -17.11
CA MET A 1 2.37 -12.29 -16.89
C MET A 1 2.30 -11.79 -15.44
N ASN A 2 2.36 -12.63 -14.40
CA ASN A 2 2.29 -12.21 -12.99
C ASN A 2 3.48 -11.37 -12.50
N TYR A 3 4.69 -11.58 -13.05
CA TYR A 3 5.89 -10.82 -12.67
C TYR A 3 5.79 -9.34 -13.07
N PHE A 4 5.38 -9.04 -14.29
CA PHE A 4 5.16 -7.65 -14.74
C PHE A 4 4.10 -6.91 -13.92
N ARG A 5 3.04 -7.61 -13.50
CA ARG A 5 2.01 -7.02 -12.63
C ARG A 5 2.57 -6.67 -11.26
N LYS A 6 3.43 -7.52 -10.68
CA LYS A 6 4.13 -7.25 -9.42
C LYS A 6 4.98 -5.99 -9.54
N GLN A 7 5.89 -5.98 -10.51
CA GLN A 7 6.82 -4.87 -10.72
C GLN A 7 6.07 -3.54 -10.94
N ASN A 8 4.98 -3.57 -11.69
CA ASN A 8 4.16 -2.38 -11.93
C ASN A 8 3.52 -1.85 -10.63
N ILE A 9 3.00 -2.72 -9.76
CA ILE A 9 2.43 -2.31 -8.47
C ILE A 9 3.53 -1.73 -7.56
N GLU A 10 4.69 -2.37 -7.47
CA GLU A 10 5.80 -1.93 -6.64
C GLU A 10 6.35 -0.57 -7.10
N THR A 11 6.53 -0.37 -8.42
CA THR A 11 6.96 0.91 -9.00
C THR A 11 5.96 2.02 -8.72
N ARG A 12 4.65 1.78 -8.95
CA ARG A 12 3.60 2.76 -8.68
C ARG A 12 3.52 3.11 -7.20
N SER A 13 3.68 2.13 -6.31
CA SER A 13 3.70 2.37 -4.86
C SER A 13 4.91 3.20 -4.44
N GLY A 14 6.07 2.99 -5.05
CA GLY A 14 7.26 3.82 -4.85
C GLY A 14 7.03 5.27 -5.27
N ILE A 15 6.40 5.51 -6.42
CA ILE A 15 6.03 6.84 -6.88
C ILE A 15 5.08 7.53 -5.89
N ILE A 16 4.05 6.81 -5.42
CA ILE A 16 3.12 7.36 -4.41
C ILE A 16 3.85 7.70 -3.12
N LEU A 17 4.76 6.86 -2.65
CA LEU A 17 5.54 7.14 -1.44
C LEU A 17 6.37 8.42 -1.59
N THR A 18 6.97 8.63 -2.76
CA THR A 18 7.71 9.86 -3.06
C THR A 18 6.79 11.08 -3.08
N LEU A 19 5.61 10.97 -3.67
CA LEU A 19 4.60 12.04 -3.67
C LEU A 19 4.11 12.36 -2.27
N ILE A 20 3.87 11.34 -1.44
CA ILE A 20 3.50 11.49 -0.02
C ILE A 20 4.59 12.27 0.72
N ALA A 21 5.86 11.91 0.55
CA ALA A 21 6.97 12.58 1.21
C ALA A 21 7.08 14.05 0.78
N ALA A 22 6.97 14.34 -0.52
CA ALA A 22 7.00 15.69 -1.05
C ALA A 22 5.81 16.54 -0.53
N PHE A 23 4.60 16.00 -0.59
CA PHE A 23 3.39 16.64 -0.08
C PHE A 23 3.51 16.97 1.40
N PHE A 24 4.01 16.03 2.20
CA PHE A 24 4.20 16.22 3.64
C PHE A 24 5.19 17.34 3.95
N ALA A 25 6.30 17.41 3.21
CA ALA A 25 7.29 18.48 3.39
C ALA A 25 6.70 19.89 3.19
N PHE A 26 5.74 20.03 2.28
CA PHE A 26 5.02 21.29 2.08
C PHE A 26 4.01 21.56 3.20
N VAL A 27 3.22 20.56 3.58
CA VAL A 27 2.09 20.72 4.49
C VAL A 27 2.52 20.86 5.95
N LEU A 28 3.68 20.29 6.34
CA LEU A 28 4.20 20.45 7.71
C LEU A 28 4.41 21.90 8.15
N LYS A 29 4.62 22.81 7.22
CA LYS A 29 4.72 24.24 7.53
C LYS A 29 3.38 24.86 7.87
N GLU A 30 2.31 24.35 7.25
CA GLU A 30 0.96 24.92 7.38
C GLU A 30 0.18 24.26 8.53
N ILE A 31 0.46 22.99 8.84
CA ILE A 31 -0.22 22.25 9.91
C ILE A 31 0.84 21.82 10.93
N CYS A 32 1.28 22.76 11.76
CA CYS A 32 2.20 22.44 12.83
C CYS A 32 1.47 21.80 14.01
N LEU A 33 2.06 20.76 14.59
CA LEU A 33 1.47 20.07 15.75
C LEU A 33 1.36 21.01 16.97
N SER A 34 2.31 21.96 17.12
CA SER A 34 2.26 22.99 18.16
C SER A 34 1.03 23.87 18.05
N ASP A 35 0.66 24.27 16.83
CA ASP A 35 -0.50 25.13 16.58
C ASP A 35 -1.81 24.41 16.90
N LEU A 36 -1.87 23.12 16.58
CA LEU A 36 -2.99 22.26 16.97
C LEU A 36 -3.13 22.16 18.49
N ILE A 37 -2.03 22.06 19.22
CA ILE A 37 -2.05 22.00 20.69
C ILE A 37 -2.52 23.35 21.27
N CYS A 38 -2.04 24.46 20.73
CA CYS A 38 -2.48 25.80 21.17
C CYS A 38 -3.97 26.06 20.92
N LEU A 39 -4.59 25.40 19.93
CA LEU A 39 -6.02 25.51 19.69
C LEU A 39 -6.87 24.89 20.82
N PHE A 40 -6.33 23.95 21.60
CA PHE A 40 -7.03 23.39 22.77
C PHE A 40 -7.14 24.36 23.94
N ASP A 41 -6.25 25.36 24.02
CA ASP A 41 -6.28 26.38 25.08
C ASP A 41 -7.33 27.47 24.81
N ASN A 42 -7.90 27.52 23.61
CA ASN A 42 -8.93 28.46 23.22
C ASN A 42 -10.34 27.96 23.58
N PRO A 43 -11.32 28.87 23.81
CA PRO A 43 -12.69 28.47 24.05
C PRO A 43 -13.25 27.69 22.88
N LEU A 44 -13.73 26.46 23.13
CA LEU A 44 -14.22 25.51 22.15
C LEU A 44 -15.41 26.07 21.36
N THR A 45 -15.12 26.69 20.24
CA THR A 45 -16.13 27.03 19.24
C THR A 45 -16.26 25.91 18.22
N PHE A 46 -17.38 25.81 17.53
CA PHE A 46 -17.61 24.81 16.48
C PHE A 46 -16.54 24.87 15.38
N LYS A 47 -16.07 26.07 15.05
CA LYS A 47 -14.98 26.30 14.09
C LYS A 47 -13.67 25.63 14.59
N ILE A 48 -13.27 25.92 15.82
CA ILE A 48 -12.05 25.35 16.44
C ILE A 48 -12.11 23.83 16.49
N LEU A 49 -13.27 23.27 16.87
CA LEU A 49 -13.46 21.83 16.93
C LEU A 49 -13.22 21.15 15.56
N ILE A 50 -13.77 21.71 14.47
CA ILE A 50 -13.57 21.17 13.13
C ILE A 50 -12.10 21.32 12.69
N THR A 51 -11.47 22.44 13.02
CA THR A 51 -10.05 22.67 12.71
C THR A 51 -9.15 21.64 13.40
N ILE A 52 -9.36 21.38 14.69
CA ILE A 52 -8.61 20.35 15.44
C ILE A 52 -8.86 18.96 14.83
N LEU A 53 -10.13 18.62 14.59
CA LEU A 53 -10.50 17.32 14.04
C LEU A 53 -9.89 17.08 12.64
N SER A 54 -9.89 18.09 11.79
CA SER A 54 -9.28 18.01 10.45
C SER A 54 -7.75 17.85 10.53
N GLY A 55 -7.08 18.59 11.42
CA GLY A 55 -5.64 18.47 11.64
C GLY A 55 -5.24 17.09 12.15
N LEU A 56 -5.94 16.56 13.17
CA LEU A 56 -5.68 15.21 13.68
C LEU A 56 -5.97 14.14 12.63
N SER A 57 -7.07 14.26 11.89
CA SER A 57 -7.41 13.34 10.79
C SER A 57 -6.37 13.33 9.70
N PHE A 58 -5.75 14.47 9.40
CA PHE A 58 -4.64 14.58 8.47
C PHE A 58 -3.46 13.70 8.90
N TYR A 59 -2.99 13.80 10.16
CA TYR A 59 -1.87 12.99 10.65
C TYR A 59 -2.17 11.49 10.61
N VAL A 60 -3.37 11.10 11.00
CA VAL A 60 -3.80 9.68 10.96
C VAL A 60 -3.84 9.15 9.53
N ALA A 61 -4.45 9.89 8.61
CA ALA A 61 -4.54 9.50 7.21
C ALA A 61 -3.17 9.47 6.53
N PHE A 62 -2.28 10.41 6.90
CA PHE A 62 -0.90 10.44 6.43
C PHE A 62 -0.12 9.17 6.84
N LEU A 63 -0.14 8.82 8.13
CA LEU A 63 0.49 7.60 8.63
C LEU A 63 -0.10 6.34 7.97
N ALA A 64 -1.41 6.28 7.82
CA ALA A 64 -2.09 5.18 7.12
C ALA A 64 -1.61 5.06 5.67
N SER A 65 -1.47 6.18 4.95
CA SER A 65 -0.99 6.19 3.57
C SER A 65 0.44 5.64 3.44
N ILE A 66 1.34 6.01 4.36
CA ILE A 66 2.71 5.46 4.41
C ILE A 66 2.67 3.95 4.67
N ILE A 67 1.95 3.52 5.70
CA ILE A 67 1.87 2.11 6.08
C ILE A 67 1.34 1.26 4.93
N PHE A 68 0.24 1.67 4.29
CA PHE A 68 -0.33 0.93 3.17
C PHE A 68 0.58 0.93 1.94
N SER A 69 1.31 2.02 1.66
CA SER A 69 2.32 2.05 0.59
C SER A 69 3.45 1.06 0.86
N LEU A 70 3.98 1.02 2.09
CA LEU A 70 5.02 0.06 2.47
C LEU A 70 4.53 -1.39 2.42
N LEU A 71 3.30 -1.68 2.85
CA LEU A 71 2.69 -3.01 2.74
C LEU A 71 2.50 -3.44 1.29
N SER A 72 2.21 -2.50 0.38
CA SER A 72 2.10 -2.76 -1.05
C SER A 72 3.46 -3.11 -1.68
N ILE A 73 4.56 -2.50 -1.19
CA ILE A 73 5.92 -2.77 -1.68
C ILE A 73 6.50 -4.04 -1.05
N LYS A 74 6.05 -4.41 0.15
CA LYS A 74 6.58 -5.53 0.92
C LYS A 74 6.81 -6.76 0.04
N ASN A 75 8.06 -7.24 0.03
CA ASN A 75 8.48 -8.34 -0.82
C ASN A 75 8.06 -9.66 -0.17
N ASN A 76 6.94 -10.22 -0.61
CA ASN A 76 6.52 -11.57 -0.22
C ASN A 76 7.24 -12.59 -1.11
N ARG A 77 7.61 -13.74 -0.53
CA ARG A 77 8.18 -14.84 -1.31
C ARG A 77 7.15 -15.36 -2.30
N TYR A 78 7.44 -15.16 -3.60
CA TYR A 78 6.62 -15.74 -4.65
C TYR A 78 6.88 -17.23 -4.74
N ALA A 79 5.83 -17.99 -4.96
CA ALA A 79 5.97 -19.40 -5.28
C ALA A 79 6.53 -19.53 -6.68
N PHE A 80 7.76 -20.01 -6.79
CA PHE A 80 8.37 -20.40 -8.06
C PHE A 80 8.22 -21.90 -8.21
N TYR A 81 7.90 -22.31 -9.43
CA TYR A 81 8.00 -23.73 -9.77
C TYR A 81 9.49 -24.09 -9.84
N ASP A 82 9.93 -25.00 -8.99
CA ASP A 82 11.31 -25.46 -8.95
C ASP A 82 11.51 -26.54 -10.03
N VAL A 83 12.03 -26.11 -11.18
CA VAL A 83 12.29 -26.99 -12.32
C VAL A 83 13.31 -28.09 -11.97
N SER A 84 14.16 -27.88 -10.95
CA SER A 84 15.14 -28.87 -10.51
C SER A 84 14.50 -30.15 -9.94
N LYS A 85 13.23 -30.04 -9.49
CA LYS A 85 12.44 -31.20 -9.03
C LYS A 85 12.02 -32.14 -10.17
N ILE A 86 12.16 -31.69 -11.43
CA ILE A 86 11.94 -32.51 -12.60
C ILE A 86 13.25 -33.28 -12.88
N THR A 87 13.52 -34.31 -12.12
CA THR A 87 14.67 -35.17 -12.41
C THR A 87 14.36 -35.98 -13.66
N THR A 88 15.37 -36.11 -14.56
CA THR A 88 15.30 -36.88 -15.80
C THR A 88 14.80 -38.30 -15.58
N ALA A 89 15.11 -38.92 -14.42
CA ALA A 89 14.62 -40.24 -14.01
C ALA A 89 13.09 -40.27 -13.79
N LYS A 90 12.49 -39.18 -13.25
CA LYS A 90 11.02 -39.07 -13.08
C LYS A 90 10.29 -38.85 -14.42
N LEU A 91 10.93 -38.17 -15.36
CA LEU A 91 10.38 -37.98 -16.71
C LEU A 91 10.34 -39.27 -17.53
N MET A 92 11.28 -40.18 -17.29
CA MET A 92 11.36 -41.45 -18.05
C MET A 92 10.47 -42.56 -17.48
N SER A 93 10.21 -42.60 -16.17
CA SER A 93 9.52 -43.73 -15.53
C SER A 93 7.99 -43.67 -15.60
N LYS A 94 7.37 -42.47 -15.64
CA LYS A 94 5.91 -42.31 -15.70
C LYS A 94 5.53 -40.94 -16.34
N ARG A 95 5.56 -40.86 -17.65
CA ARG A 95 5.33 -39.59 -18.38
C ARG A 95 4.00 -38.90 -18.03
N ILE A 96 2.89 -39.61 -18.05
CA ILE A 96 1.53 -39.02 -17.91
C ILE A 96 1.27 -38.48 -16.50
N PRO A 97 1.47 -39.24 -15.39
CA PRO A 97 1.24 -38.72 -14.04
C PRO A 97 2.21 -37.60 -13.66
N THR A 98 3.45 -37.61 -14.22
CA THR A 98 4.42 -36.56 -13.97
C THR A 98 4.00 -35.23 -14.61
N PHE A 99 3.48 -35.25 -15.83
CA PHE A 99 2.92 -34.06 -16.47
C PHE A 99 1.73 -33.49 -15.71
N GLY A 100 0.81 -34.34 -15.26
CA GLY A 100 -0.32 -33.95 -14.44
C GLY A 100 0.12 -33.22 -13.16
N GLN A 101 1.13 -33.79 -12.46
CA GLN A 101 1.68 -33.17 -11.25
C GLN A 101 2.34 -31.81 -11.52
N ILE A 102 3.12 -31.70 -12.61
CA ILE A 102 3.74 -30.42 -13.01
C ILE A 102 2.68 -29.36 -13.28
N ILE A 103 1.60 -29.70 -13.97
CA ILE A 103 0.49 -28.77 -14.26
C ILE A 103 -0.16 -28.32 -12.96
N LEU A 104 -0.44 -29.24 -12.02
CA LEU A 104 -1.04 -28.92 -10.72
C LEU A 104 -0.15 -27.97 -9.91
N ASP A 105 1.13 -28.25 -9.80
CA ASP A 105 2.10 -27.43 -9.07
C ASP A 105 2.21 -26.02 -9.69
N PHE A 106 2.17 -25.93 -11.03
CA PHE A 106 2.19 -24.65 -11.74
C PHE A 106 0.91 -23.85 -11.51
N VAL A 107 -0.25 -24.50 -11.54
CA VAL A 107 -1.55 -23.88 -11.25
C VAL A 107 -1.59 -23.39 -9.81
N GLU A 108 -1.11 -24.17 -8.84
CA GLU A 108 -1.05 -23.79 -7.44
C GLU A 108 -0.11 -22.59 -7.22
N ALA A 109 1.10 -22.61 -7.79
CA ALA A 109 2.04 -21.50 -7.70
C ALA A 109 1.46 -20.21 -8.33
N THR A 110 0.79 -20.34 -9.48
CA THR A 110 0.13 -19.22 -10.15
C THR A 110 -1.01 -18.66 -9.32
N SER A 111 -1.82 -19.50 -8.71
CA SER A 111 -2.92 -19.11 -7.83
C SER A 111 -2.42 -18.36 -6.60
N LYS A 112 -1.40 -18.87 -5.90
CA LYS A 112 -0.74 -18.21 -4.77
C LYS A 112 -0.21 -16.82 -5.16
N ASN A 113 0.49 -16.73 -6.28
CA ASN A 113 1.05 -15.47 -6.76
C ASN A 113 -0.05 -14.46 -7.13
N ARG A 114 -1.17 -14.92 -7.69
CA ARG A 114 -2.34 -14.08 -7.97
C ARG A 114 -2.97 -13.53 -6.69
N MET A 115 -3.10 -14.36 -5.66
CA MET A 115 -3.62 -13.92 -4.36
C MET A 115 -2.73 -12.84 -3.73
N GLU A 116 -1.40 -13.02 -3.74
CA GLU A 116 -0.46 -12.04 -3.22
C GLU A 116 -0.49 -10.73 -4.00
N ASN A 117 -0.56 -10.77 -5.32
CA ASN A 117 -0.72 -9.58 -6.15
C ASN A 117 -2.03 -8.84 -5.88
N ASN A 118 -3.12 -9.57 -5.63
CA ASN A 118 -4.40 -8.96 -5.29
C ASN A 118 -4.37 -8.28 -3.92
N LYS A 119 -3.68 -8.85 -2.92
CA LYS A 119 -3.47 -8.20 -1.61
C LYS A 119 -2.66 -6.90 -1.77
N LYS A 120 -1.57 -6.93 -2.52
CA LYS A 120 -0.76 -5.74 -2.81
C LYS A 120 -1.57 -4.65 -3.50
N ALA A 121 -2.39 -5.02 -4.49
CA ALA A 121 -3.27 -4.08 -5.18
C ALA A 121 -4.30 -3.45 -4.23
N LYS A 122 -4.84 -4.21 -3.27
CA LYS A 122 -5.73 -3.65 -2.23
C LYS A 122 -5.01 -2.63 -1.36
N PHE A 123 -3.82 -2.95 -0.85
CA PHE A 123 -3.03 -2.00 -0.05
C PHE A 123 -2.68 -0.74 -0.84
N PHE A 124 -2.32 -0.88 -2.11
CA PHE A 124 -2.10 0.25 -3.00
C PHE A 124 -3.33 1.16 -3.12
N ASN A 125 -4.52 0.59 -3.31
CA ASN A 125 -5.76 1.35 -3.36
C ASN A 125 -6.06 2.05 -2.02
N PHE A 126 -5.82 1.40 -0.88
CA PHE A 126 -5.98 2.02 0.43
C PHE A 126 -4.99 3.18 0.64
N ALA A 127 -3.76 3.06 0.15
CA ALA A 127 -2.79 4.16 0.19
C ALA A 127 -3.27 5.38 -0.58
N ILE A 128 -3.84 5.18 -1.79
CA ILE A 128 -4.42 6.27 -2.58
C ILE A 128 -5.60 6.91 -1.87
N ILE A 129 -6.53 6.13 -1.34
CA ILE A 129 -7.70 6.64 -0.63
C ILE A 129 -7.25 7.48 0.58
N SER A 130 -6.30 6.98 1.37
CA SER A 130 -5.75 7.71 2.52
C SER A 130 -5.08 9.02 2.10
N LEU A 131 -4.37 9.05 0.97
CA LEU A 131 -3.77 10.26 0.43
C LEU A 131 -4.83 11.29 0.02
N VAL A 132 -5.91 10.86 -0.63
CA VAL A 132 -7.03 11.74 -0.98
C VAL A 132 -7.69 12.33 0.27
N VAL A 133 -7.87 11.53 1.32
CA VAL A 133 -8.38 12.01 2.62
C VAL A 133 -7.42 13.02 3.23
N CYS A 134 -6.10 12.80 3.17
CA CYS A 134 -5.12 13.79 3.63
C CYS A 134 -5.31 15.14 2.94
N ILE A 135 -5.40 15.16 1.61
CA ILE A 135 -5.58 16.39 0.84
C ILE A 135 -6.87 17.10 1.27
N PHE A 136 -7.95 16.35 1.46
CA PHE A 136 -9.23 16.91 1.87
C PHE A 136 -9.15 17.54 3.27
N CYS A 137 -8.50 16.87 4.23
CA CYS A 137 -8.29 17.40 5.58
C CYS A 137 -7.45 18.68 5.57
N VAL A 138 -6.39 18.74 4.73
CA VAL A 138 -5.57 19.94 4.57
C VAL A 138 -6.40 21.12 4.02
N CYS A 139 -7.21 20.87 3.00
CA CYS A 139 -8.08 21.91 2.44
C CYS A 139 -9.07 22.45 3.50
N ILE A 140 -9.68 21.58 4.32
CA ILE A 140 -10.57 22.00 5.40
C ILE A 140 -9.78 22.80 6.45
N TYR A 141 -8.63 22.31 6.87
CA TYR A 141 -7.79 22.97 7.87
C TYR A 141 -7.40 24.38 7.45
N ILE A 142 -6.85 24.56 6.23
CA ILE A 142 -6.41 25.86 5.74
C ILE A 142 -7.58 26.85 5.58
N ASN A 143 -8.78 26.38 5.22
CA ASN A 143 -9.94 27.25 5.06
C ASN A 143 -10.54 27.68 6.42
N LEU A 144 -10.27 26.94 7.49
CA LEU A 144 -10.83 27.21 8.81
C LEU A 144 -9.80 27.81 9.79
N SER A 145 -8.53 27.59 9.56
CA SER A 145 -7.45 28.22 10.33
C SER A 145 -7.36 29.71 10.02
#